data_1f101bbb5096f1a6dfaa453aebc5f9d7
#
_entry.id   1f101bbb5096f1a6dfaa453aebc5f9d7
#
_cell.length_a   1.000
_cell.length_b   1.000
_cell.length_c   1.000
_cell.angle_alpha   90.00
_cell.angle_beta   90.00
_cell.angle_gamma   90.00
#
_symmetry.space_group_name_H-M   'P 1'
#
loop_
_entity.id
_entity.type
_entity.pdbx_description
1 polymer ?
#
loop_
_entity_poly.entity_id
_entity_poly.type
_entity_poly.pdbx_seq_one_letter_code
_entity_poly.pdbx_strand_id
1 'polypeptide(L)'
;MTKVFDSAKDCKLLFNNATQTESSLILLRSKLVAITQRLGVSALKQENMLLVASELVSNNVKHAAGRGMIQLWKQPGNVLDLLSLDYGPGIANLAGAEVDGFSSVSTLGKGLGAIRRLSDECYIYTQQQRSEQQKKWTGTVIMARFHLDKESKEAKSGFKFGLYSRSLSDERYNGDRIYLKRVGKMLRWLHLDGLGHGEEAQAATADLAMHLQNYESPEAILETVDHQLVNTRGAVAITGEIDLAKYNLRVSGVGDMTAHIYDQEQIQHITFAPGILGREHRTMTGVQAEFGKKHVIITASDGIRRNWDTSNFSGLFNQHPQLIAYTLGNIMGRISDDQSVCVCSIG
;
A
#
# COMPACT_ATOMS: atom_id res chain seq x y z
N MET A 1 -24.13 4.18 -8.45
CA MET A 1 -23.70 3.26 -7.37
C MET A 1 -22.20 3.43 -7.17
N THR A 2 -21.74 3.79 -5.99
CA THR A 2 -20.31 3.97 -5.70
C THR A 2 -19.65 2.58 -5.69
N LYS A 3 -18.64 2.40 -6.52
CA LYS A 3 -17.90 1.13 -6.67
C LYS A 3 -17.26 0.74 -5.33
N VAL A 4 -17.36 -0.52 -4.93
CA VAL A 4 -16.54 -1.10 -3.86
C VAL A 4 -15.23 -1.56 -4.47
N PHE A 5 -14.13 -1.20 -3.85
CA PHE A 5 -12.81 -1.77 -4.15
C PHE A 5 -12.58 -3.01 -3.30
N ASP A 6 -12.00 -4.03 -3.91
CA ASP A 6 -11.70 -5.33 -3.33
C ASP A 6 -10.23 -5.65 -3.63
N SER A 7 -9.39 -5.71 -2.60
CA SER A 7 -7.95 -5.89 -2.77
C SER A 7 -7.60 -7.13 -3.61
N ALA A 8 -8.35 -8.22 -3.47
CA ALA A 8 -8.10 -9.44 -4.25
C ALA A 8 -8.39 -9.28 -5.75
N LYS A 9 -9.24 -8.33 -6.14
CA LYS A 9 -9.61 -8.07 -7.55
C LYS A 9 -8.85 -6.87 -8.12
N ASP A 10 -8.68 -5.84 -7.30
CA ASP A 10 -8.24 -4.51 -7.75
C ASP A 10 -6.78 -4.19 -7.39
N CYS A 11 -6.15 -4.89 -6.41
CA CYS A 11 -4.75 -4.70 -6.02
C CYS A 11 -3.94 -5.96 -6.36
N LYS A 12 -3.12 -5.91 -7.41
CA LYS A 12 -2.36 -7.08 -7.88
C LYS A 12 -0.92 -6.76 -8.18
N LEU A 13 -0.01 -7.53 -7.61
CA LEU A 13 1.38 -7.58 -8.04
C LEU A 13 1.46 -8.33 -9.38
N LEU A 14 1.86 -7.64 -10.45
CA LEU A 14 1.96 -8.21 -11.79
C LEU A 14 3.34 -8.79 -12.07
N PHE A 15 4.39 -8.20 -11.51
CA PHE A 15 5.73 -8.79 -11.42
C PHE A 15 6.55 -8.16 -10.29
N ASN A 16 7.54 -8.93 -9.85
CA ASN A 16 8.59 -8.52 -8.91
C ASN A 16 9.94 -8.99 -9.44
N ASN A 17 10.85 -8.08 -9.71
CA ASN A 17 12.16 -8.37 -10.29
C ASN A 17 13.28 -7.72 -9.47
N ALA A 18 14.27 -8.52 -9.04
CA ALA A 18 15.51 -7.98 -8.50
C ALA A 18 16.32 -7.23 -9.57
N THR A 19 17.04 -6.20 -9.15
CA THR A 19 17.84 -5.33 -10.03
C THR A 19 19.34 -5.46 -9.76
N GLN A 20 19.87 -6.67 -9.82
CA GLN A 20 21.26 -6.93 -9.47
C GLN A 20 22.26 -6.32 -10.47
N THR A 21 21.93 -6.32 -11.75
CA THR A 21 22.78 -5.82 -12.82
C THR A 21 21.93 -5.11 -13.88
N GLU A 22 22.58 -4.37 -14.79
CA GLU A 22 21.89 -3.72 -15.92
C GLU A 22 21.18 -4.73 -16.85
N SER A 23 21.68 -5.97 -16.94
CA SER A 23 21.01 -7.03 -17.71
C SER A 23 19.63 -7.41 -17.17
N SER A 24 19.34 -7.13 -15.90
CA SER A 24 17.99 -7.28 -15.31
C SER A 24 16.93 -6.48 -16.09
N LEU A 25 17.35 -5.40 -16.78
CA LEU A 25 16.47 -4.56 -17.59
C LEU A 25 15.89 -5.32 -18.79
N ILE A 26 16.61 -6.25 -19.39
CA ILE A 26 16.15 -7.00 -20.58
C ILE A 26 14.89 -7.80 -20.25
N LEU A 27 14.94 -8.58 -19.18
CA LEU A 27 13.78 -9.36 -18.72
C LEU A 27 12.64 -8.47 -18.26
N LEU A 28 12.95 -7.39 -17.54
CA LEU A 28 11.96 -6.43 -17.08
C LEU A 28 11.20 -5.80 -18.25
N ARG A 29 11.91 -5.34 -19.30
CA ARG A 29 11.30 -4.75 -20.50
C ARG A 29 10.39 -5.74 -21.20
N SER A 30 10.81 -6.98 -21.40
CA SER A 30 9.99 -8.02 -22.02
C SER A 30 8.69 -8.27 -21.25
N LYS A 31 8.77 -8.40 -19.92
CA LYS A 31 7.59 -8.56 -19.06
C LYS A 31 6.66 -7.33 -19.13
N LEU A 32 7.24 -6.14 -19.04
CA LEU A 32 6.48 -4.88 -19.07
C LEU A 32 5.72 -4.71 -20.39
N VAL A 33 6.38 -4.98 -21.53
CA VAL A 33 5.73 -4.96 -22.85
C VAL A 33 4.58 -5.95 -22.92
N ALA A 34 4.79 -7.20 -22.54
CA ALA A 34 3.76 -8.23 -22.58
C ALA A 34 2.54 -7.89 -21.72
N ILE A 35 2.76 -7.37 -20.50
CA ILE A 35 1.69 -6.99 -19.58
C ILE A 35 0.93 -5.77 -20.08
N THR A 36 1.63 -4.72 -20.51
CA THR A 36 1.00 -3.47 -20.99
C THR A 36 0.20 -3.69 -22.25
N GLN A 37 0.67 -4.53 -23.19
CA GLN A 37 -0.08 -4.94 -24.37
C GLN A 37 -1.37 -5.68 -24.00
N ARG A 38 -1.28 -6.67 -23.08
CA ARG A 38 -2.46 -7.41 -22.59
C ARG A 38 -3.49 -6.51 -21.89
N LEU A 39 -3.04 -5.44 -21.25
CA LEU A 39 -3.91 -4.48 -20.57
C LEU A 39 -4.41 -3.35 -21.50
N GLY A 40 -4.02 -3.34 -22.79
CA GLY A 40 -4.45 -2.33 -23.75
C GLY A 40 -3.86 -0.93 -23.50
N VAL A 41 -2.67 -0.86 -22.88
CA VAL A 41 -1.98 0.42 -22.63
C VAL A 41 -1.57 1.05 -23.94
N SER A 42 -1.78 2.36 -24.11
CA SER A 42 -1.39 3.07 -25.33
C SER A 42 0.14 3.00 -25.57
N ALA A 43 0.56 3.00 -26.85
CA ALA A 43 1.97 2.89 -27.24
C ALA A 43 2.84 3.97 -26.56
N LEU A 44 2.37 5.23 -26.53
CA LEU A 44 3.09 6.32 -25.88
C LEU A 44 3.28 6.07 -24.37
N LYS A 45 2.22 5.62 -23.69
CA LYS A 45 2.31 5.34 -22.25
C LYS A 45 3.19 4.13 -21.95
N GLN A 46 3.14 3.09 -22.80
CA GLN A 46 4.04 1.94 -22.73
C GLN A 46 5.51 2.39 -22.89
N GLU A 47 5.80 3.25 -23.86
CA GLU A 47 7.16 3.79 -24.06
C GLU A 47 7.64 4.57 -22.83
N ASN A 48 6.81 5.46 -22.29
CA ASN A 48 7.10 6.19 -21.06
C ASN A 48 7.40 5.24 -19.89
N MET A 49 6.60 4.19 -19.71
CA MET A 49 6.82 3.19 -18.67
C MET A 49 8.15 2.44 -18.86
N LEU A 50 8.54 2.13 -20.10
CA LEU A 50 9.82 1.49 -20.42
C LEU A 50 11.03 2.40 -20.12
N LEU A 51 10.91 3.70 -20.41
CA LEU A 51 11.93 4.68 -20.07
C LEU A 51 12.07 4.84 -18.56
N VAL A 52 10.96 4.98 -17.84
CA VAL A 52 10.94 5.06 -16.38
C VAL A 52 11.55 3.80 -15.76
N ALA A 53 11.20 2.61 -16.25
CA ALA A 53 11.78 1.34 -15.77
C ALA A 53 13.29 1.30 -15.97
N SER A 54 13.78 1.81 -17.09
CA SER A 54 15.23 1.87 -17.38
C SER A 54 15.97 2.79 -16.40
N GLU A 55 15.41 3.95 -16.09
CA GLU A 55 15.99 4.88 -15.12
C GLU A 55 15.97 4.29 -13.69
N LEU A 56 14.89 3.63 -13.28
CA LEU A 56 14.78 2.99 -11.97
C LEU A 56 15.80 1.85 -11.81
N VAL A 57 15.97 0.98 -12.81
CA VAL A 57 17.01 -0.08 -12.78
C VAL A 57 18.41 0.52 -12.71
N SER A 58 18.68 1.52 -13.55
CA SER A 58 20.00 2.21 -13.56
C SER A 58 20.29 2.84 -12.20
N ASN A 59 19.30 3.47 -11.54
CA ASN A 59 19.47 4.04 -10.22
C ASN A 59 19.78 2.96 -9.16
N ASN A 60 19.08 1.84 -9.15
CA ASN A 60 19.34 0.74 -8.21
C ASN A 60 20.72 0.14 -8.41
N VAL A 61 21.16 -0.06 -9.66
CA VAL A 61 22.50 -0.60 -9.94
C VAL A 61 23.59 0.38 -9.51
N LYS A 62 23.47 1.67 -9.89
CA LYS A 62 24.51 2.66 -9.64
C LYS A 62 24.59 3.12 -8.18
N HIS A 63 23.45 3.30 -7.51
CA HIS A 63 23.38 3.95 -6.19
C HIS A 63 23.11 2.99 -5.05
N ALA A 64 22.61 1.79 -5.32
CA ALA A 64 22.37 0.78 -4.32
C ALA A 64 23.17 -0.52 -4.53
N ALA A 65 24.17 -0.49 -5.41
CA ALA A 65 25.01 -1.66 -5.77
C ALA A 65 24.14 -2.87 -6.18
N GLY A 66 23.06 -2.64 -6.92
CA GLY A 66 22.14 -3.69 -7.36
C GLY A 66 21.25 -4.28 -6.26
N ARG A 67 21.29 -3.76 -5.04
CA ARG A 67 20.45 -4.22 -3.92
C ARG A 67 19.09 -3.54 -3.97
N GLY A 68 18.26 -3.92 -4.93
CA GLY A 68 16.95 -3.35 -5.12
C GLY A 68 16.04 -4.27 -5.91
N MET A 69 14.78 -3.83 -6.04
CA MET A 69 13.75 -4.52 -6.81
C MET A 69 12.87 -3.51 -7.55
N ILE A 70 12.30 -3.98 -8.66
CA ILE A 70 11.26 -3.26 -9.40
C ILE A 70 10.01 -4.12 -9.39
N GLN A 71 8.89 -3.52 -9.03
CA GLN A 71 7.57 -4.15 -9.02
C GLN A 71 6.63 -3.40 -9.95
N LEU A 72 5.72 -4.11 -10.59
CA LEU A 72 4.57 -3.53 -11.28
C LEU A 72 3.30 -3.96 -10.55
N TRP A 73 2.55 -2.98 -10.12
CA TRP A 73 1.28 -3.20 -9.44
C TRP A 73 0.12 -2.67 -10.28
N LYS A 74 -0.97 -3.43 -10.33
CA LYS A 74 -2.28 -2.92 -10.74
C LYS A 74 -3.02 -2.48 -9.49
N GLN A 75 -3.56 -1.26 -9.52
CA GLN A 75 -4.27 -0.65 -8.40
C GLN A 75 -5.72 -0.28 -8.80
N PRO A 76 -6.62 -0.05 -7.82
CA PRO A 76 -7.98 0.43 -8.07
C PRO A 76 -8.01 1.66 -8.99
N GLY A 77 -9.06 1.78 -9.82
CA GLY A 77 -9.20 2.92 -10.73
C GLY A 77 -8.46 2.81 -12.04
N ASN A 78 -8.10 1.59 -12.46
CA ASN A 78 -7.34 1.32 -13.70
C ASN A 78 -5.99 2.02 -13.73
N VAL A 79 -5.25 1.87 -12.66
CA VAL A 79 -3.94 2.48 -12.40
C VAL A 79 -2.86 1.41 -12.42
N LEU A 80 -1.70 1.74 -13.00
CA LEU A 80 -0.47 0.97 -12.88
C LEU A 80 0.58 1.76 -12.10
N ASP A 81 1.12 1.15 -11.05
CA ASP A 81 2.24 1.70 -10.29
C ASP A 81 3.50 0.90 -10.58
N LEU A 82 4.52 1.59 -11.10
CA LEU A 82 5.87 1.06 -11.21
C LEU A 82 6.63 1.49 -9.95
N LEU A 83 6.93 0.52 -9.10
CA LEU A 83 7.60 0.73 -7.82
C LEU A 83 9.05 0.29 -7.90
N SER A 84 9.97 1.15 -7.49
CA SER A 84 11.36 0.81 -7.17
C SER A 84 11.58 0.88 -5.68
N LEU A 85 12.23 -0.13 -5.12
CA LEU A 85 12.69 -0.13 -3.74
C LEU A 85 14.12 -0.62 -3.71
N ASP A 86 14.99 0.09 -3.00
CA ASP A 86 16.39 -0.27 -2.84
C ASP A 86 16.85 -0.29 -1.37
N TYR A 87 18.04 -0.83 -1.16
CA TYR A 87 18.74 -0.93 0.13
C TYR A 87 20.08 -0.18 0.05
N GLY A 88 20.08 0.96 -0.63
CA GLY A 88 21.23 1.85 -0.76
C GLY A 88 21.38 2.79 0.44
N PRO A 89 22.28 3.77 0.33
CA PRO A 89 22.52 4.75 1.39
C PRO A 89 21.41 5.81 1.53
N GLY A 90 20.43 5.83 0.61
CA GLY A 90 19.44 6.90 0.49
C GLY A 90 20.01 8.15 -0.20
N ILE A 91 19.14 9.13 -0.44
CA ILE A 91 19.48 10.39 -1.13
C ILE A 91 19.64 11.52 -0.11
N ALA A 92 20.83 12.12 -0.05
CA ALA A 92 21.13 13.18 0.92
C ALA A 92 20.37 14.49 0.65
N ASN A 93 20.29 14.86 -0.61
CA ASN A 93 19.59 16.07 -1.05
C ASN A 93 18.58 15.71 -2.15
N LEU A 94 17.38 15.31 -1.72
CA LEU A 94 16.32 14.91 -2.66
C LEU A 94 15.90 16.10 -3.56
N ALA A 95 15.73 17.29 -2.97
CA ALA A 95 15.33 18.47 -3.74
C ALA A 95 16.35 18.83 -4.84
N GLY A 96 17.63 18.72 -4.55
CA GLY A 96 18.69 18.92 -5.55
C GLY A 96 18.73 17.79 -6.60
N ALA A 97 18.48 16.56 -6.19
CA ALA A 97 18.50 15.40 -7.10
C ALA A 97 17.31 15.37 -8.08
N GLU A 98 16.23 16.08 -7.78
CA GLU A 98 15.05 16.24 -8.65
C GLU A 98 15.23 17.31 -9.73
N VAL A 99 16.21 18.21 -9.59
CA VAL A 99 16.51 19.24 -10.60
C VAL A 99 17.31 18.61 -11.75
N ASP A 100 16.86 18.87 -12.98
CA ASP A 100 17.54 18.37 -14.17
C ASP A 100 19.00 18.85 -14.26
N GLY A 101 19.92 17.92 -14.44
CA GLY A 101 21.36 18.20 -14.56
C GLY A 101 22.19 17.99 -13.30
N PHE A 102 21.57 17.73 -12.15
CA PHE A 102 22.30 17.38 -10.93
C PHE A 102 22.64 15.89 -10.92
N SER A 103 23.91 15.56 -11.06
CA SER A 103 24.44 14.21 -10.85
C SER A 103 25.75 14.29 -10.09
N SER A 104 25.84 13.57 -8.99
CA SER A 104 27.08 13.42 -8.21
C SER A 104 28.10 12.45 -8.86
N VAL A 105 27.70 11.75 -9.89
CA VAL A 105 28.51 10.83 -10.71
C VAL A 105 28.34 11.24 -12.15
N SER A 106 29.39 11.33 -12.91
CA SER A 106 29.58 11.90 -14.27
C SER A 106 28.68 11.37 -15.39
N THR A 107 27.46 10.94 -15.10
CA THR A 107 26.46 10.48 -16.09
C THR A 107 25.12 11.18 -15.85
N LEU A 108 24.86 12.17 -16.72
CA LEU A 108 23.52 12.74 -17.02
C LEU A 108 22.50 12.75 -15.88
N GLY A 109 22.59 13.68 -14.93
CA GLY A 109 21.62 13.95 -13.86
C GLY A 109 20.17 14.23 -14.33
N LYS A 110 19.61 13.34 -15.13
CA LYS A 110 18.27 13.42 -15.71
C LYS A 110 17.29 12.41 -15.10
N GLY A 111 17.79 11.48 -14.25
CA GLY A 111 17.04 10.30 -13.84
C GLY A 111 15.72 10.59 -13.09
N LEU A 112 15.77 11.25 -11.93
CA LEU A 112 14.56 11.52 -11.13
C LEU A 112 13.63 12.52 -11.80
N GLY A 113 14.17 13.57 -12.44
CA GLY A 113 13.39 14.52 -13.22
C GLY A 113 12.71 13.86 -14.44
N ALA A 114 13.37 12.92 -15.11
CA ALA A 114 12.78 12.14 -16.20
C ALA A 114 11.63 11.25 -15.71
N ILE A 115 11.79 10.56 -14.56
CA ILE A 115 10.72 9.74 -13.97
C ILE A 115 9.48 10.60 -13.71
N ARG A 116 9.64 11.80 -13.10
CA ARG A 116 8.52 12.72 -12.85
C ARG A 116 7.83 13.20 -14.14
N ARG A 117 8.58 13.49 -15.19
CA ARG A 117 7.98 13.98 -16.46
C ARG A 117 7.26 12.91 -17.23
N LEU A 118 7.72 11.66 -17.15
CA LEU A 118 7.20 10.54 -17.93
C LEU A 118 6.06 9.80 -17.24
N SER A 119 5.85 10.00 -15.94
CA SER A 119 4.73 9.43 -15.17
C SER A 119 3.61 10.45 -14.96
N ASP A 120 2.39 9.99 -14.75
CA ASP A 120 1.27 10.86 -14.40
C ASP A 120 1.42 11.43 -12.97
N GLU A 121 2.00 10.63 -12.05
CA GLU A 121 2.35 11.02 -10.68
C GLU A 121 3.64 10.30 -10.26
N CYS A 122 4.48 10.98 -9.47
CA CYS A 122 5.72 10.41 -8.92
C CYS A 122 5.90 10.81 -7.48
N TYR A 123 6.10 9.79 -6.62
CA TYR A 123 6.33 9.94 -5.20
C TYR A 123 7.63 9.26 -4.80
N ILE A 124 8.42 9.92 -3.97
CA ILE A 124 9.75 9.47 -3.57
C ILE A 124 9.87 9.56 -2.05
N TYR A 125 10.23 8.44 -1.44
CA TYR A 125 10.65 8.39 -0.05
C TYR A 125 12.09 7.88 0.02
N THR A 126 12.93 8.56 0.81
CA THR A 126 14.32 8.16 0.99
C THR A 126 14.73 8.29 2.45
N GLN A 127 15.50 7.34 2.94
CA GLN A 127 16.01 7.32 4.30
C GLN A 127 17.51 7.01 4.31
N GLN A 128 18.26 7.91 4.97
CA GLN A 128 19.69 7.74 5.17
C GLN A 128 19.98 7.13 6.54
N GLN A 129 21.13 6.45 6.64
CA GLN A 129 21.65 6.01 7.92
C GLN A 129 22.14 7.23 8.73
N ARG A 130 21.58 7.43 9.92
CA ARG A 130 21.95 8.54 10.80
C ARG A 130 23.02 8.17 11.83
N SER A 131 23.19 6.88 12.14
CA SER A 131 24.27 6.38 13.01
C SER A 131 24.51 4.90 12.74
N GLU A 132 25.76 4.43 12.94
CA GLU A 132 26.15 3.03 12.74
C GLU A 132 25.48 2.05 13.72
N GLN A 133 24.98 2.54 14.85
CA GLN A 133 24.38 1.72 15.90
C GLN A 133 22.91 1.32 15.65
N GLN A 134 22.23 1.94 14.70
CA GLN A 134 20.84 1.65 14.40
C GLN A 134 20.70 0.84 13.12
N LYS A 135 20.41 -0.46 13.25
CA LYS A 135 20.07 -1.36 12.12
C LYS A 135 18.65 -1.05 11.59
N LYS A 136 18.44 0.16 11.05
CA LYS A 136 17.20 0.55 10.38
C LYS A 136 17.36 0.35 8.87
N TRP A 137 16.25 0.17 8.17
CA TRP A 137 16.27 0.20 6.71
C TRP A 137 16.77 1.57 6.23
N THR A 138 17.64 1.53 5.24
CA THR A 138 18.10 2.70 4.47
C THR A 138 17.93 2.41 3.00
N GLY A 139 17.65 3.44 2.22
CA GLY A 139 17.42 3.29 0.79
C GLY A 139 16.46 4.31 0.24
N THR A 140 15.95 4.02 -0.95
CA THR A 140 14.97 4.86 -1.64
C THR A 140 13.81 4.01 -2.15
N VAL A 141 12.59 4.54 -1.98
CA VAL A 141 11.37 4.01 -2.56
C VAL A 141 10.82 5.04 -3.53
N ILE A 142 10.64 4.66 -4.80
CA ILE A 142 10.09 5.51 -5.85
C ILE A 142 8.84 4.82 -6.41
N MET A 143 7.72 5.52 -6.40
CA MET A 143 6.48 5.09 -7.03
C MET A 143 6.18 6.02 -8.21
N ALA A 144 6.21 5.48 -9.42
CA ALA A 144 5.78 6.14 -10.64
C ALA A 144 4.41 5.59 -11.06
N ARG A 145 3.38 6.44 -11.05
CA ARG A 145 1.99 6.08 -11.31
C ARG A 145 1.58 6.44 -12.72
N PHE A 146 0.82 5.53 -13.35
CA PHE A 146 0.27 5.68 -14.69
C PHE A 146 -1.24 5.40 -14.67
N HIS A 147 -2.04 6.42 -14.98
CA HIS A 147 -3.49 6.27 -15.15
C HIS A 147 -3.78 5.74 -16.55
N LEU A 148 -4.45 4.59 -16.67
CA LEU A 148 -4.73 4.00 -17.99
C LEU A 148 -5.91 4.68 -18.70
N ASP A 149 -6.85 5.24 -17.94
CA ASP A 149 -7.98 6.00 -18.47
C ASP A 149 -7.82 7.49 -18.17
N LYS A 150 -8.32 8.34 -19.06
CA LYS A 150 -8.34 9.81 -18.86
C LYS A 150 -9.20 10.25 -17.68
N GLU A 151 -10.20 9.43 -17.30
CA GLU A 151 -11.12 9.69 -16.19
C GLU A 151 -10.59 9.20 -14.85
N SER A 152 -9.53 8.39 -14.84
CA SER A 152 -8.96 7.81 -13.63
C SER A 152 -8.11 8.76 -12.80
N LYS A 153 -7.90 10.01 -13.26
CA LYS A 153 -7.40 11.07 -12.35
C LYS A 153 -8.37 11.10 -11.18
N GLU A 154 -7.87 10.83 -9.98
CA GLU A 154 -8.66 10.83 -8.74
C GLU A 154 -9.62 12.01 -8.80
N ALA A 155 -10.87 11.75 -9.14
CA ALA A 155 -11.90 12.77 -9.04
C ALA A 155 -11.72 13.33 -7.64
N LYS A 156 -11.76 14.64 -7.44
CA LYS A 156 -11.55 15.36 -6.16
C LYS A 156 -12.39 14.70 -5.05
N SER A 157 -12.00 13.51 -4.66
CA SER A 157 -12.80 12.64 -3.78
C SER A 157 -12.76 13.12 -2.34
N GLY A 158 -11.81 13.97 -2.02
CA GLY A 158 -11.50 14.38 -0.66
C GLY A 158 -10.85 13.29 0.18
N PHE A 159 -10.67 12.08 -0.36
CA PHE A 159 -9.99 10.96 0.29
C PHE A 159 -8.83 10.47 -0.56
N LYS A 160 -7.76 10.05 0.11
CA LYS A 160 -6.66 9.29 -0.47
C LYS A 160 -6.54 7.96 0.27
N PHE A 161 -6.19 6.92 -0.45
CA PHE A 161 -5.93 5.62 0.14
C PHE A 161 -4.75 4.92 -0.54
N GLY A 162 -4.17 3.94 0.15
CA GLY A 162 -3.15 3.06 -0.36
C GLY A 162 -3.41 1.63 0.09
N LEU A 163 -3.26 0.68 -0.84
CA LEU A 163 -3.48 -0.73 -0.61
C LEU A 163 -2.22 -1.52 -1.00
N TYR A 164 -1.83 -2.41 -0.11
CA TYR A 164 -0.86 -3.46 -0.37
C TYR A 164 -1.47 -4.78 0.07
N SER A 165 -1.43 -5.78 -0.79
CA SER A 165 -1.92 -7.12 -0.50
C SER A 165 -1.09 -8.13 -1.27
N ARG A 166 -0.48 -9.08 -0.58
CA ARG A 166 0.38 -10.11 -1.16
C ARG A 166 0.19 -11.42 -0.43
N SER A 167 -0.05 -12.49 -1.17
CA SER A 167 -0.15 -13.82 -0.59
C SER A 167 1.21 -14.36 -0.14
N LEU A 168 1.17 -15.29 0.80
CA LEU A 168 2.33 -16.08 1.21
C LEU A 168 3.06 -16.64 -0.02
N SER A 169 4.35 -16.35 -0.13
CA SER A 169 5.20 -16.83 -1.24
C SER A 169 4.66 -16.59 -2.66
N ASP A 170 3.84 -15.54 -2.85
CA ASP A 170 3.12 -15.24 -4.10
C ASP A 170 2.20 -16.40 -4.57
N GLU A 171 1.65 -17.18 -3.64
CA GLU A 171 0.71 -18.26 -3.92
C GLU A 171 -0.60 -17.73 -4.53
N ARG A 172 -1.42 -18.67 -5.04
CA ARG A 172 -2.70 -18.35 -5.68
C ARG A 172 -3.73 -17.76 -4.72
N TYR A 173 -3.73 -18.23 -3.48
CA TYR A 173 -4.71 -17.88 -2.46
C TYR A 173 -4.12 -16.90 -1.48
N ASN A 174 -4.93 -15.94 -1.02
CA ASN A 174 -4.59 -14.95 -0.02
C ASN A 174 -5.73 -14.84 0.98
N GLY A 175 -5.47 -15.15 2.26
CA GLY A 175 -6.45 -15.05 3.34
C GLY A 175 -6.74 -13.60 3.73
N ASP A 176 -5.80 -12.69 3.49
CA ASP A 176 -5.96 -11.27 3.75
C ASP A 176 -6.85 -10.60 2.72
N ARG A 177 -7.76 -9.71 3.17
CA ARG A 177 -8.62 -8.97 2.27
C ARG A 177 -8.97 -7.58 2.78
N ILE A 178 -8.99 -6.64 1.85
CA ILE A 178 -9.37 -5.25 2.13
C ILE A 178 -10.51 -4.87 1.19
N TYR A 179 -11.62 -4.46 1.77
CA TYR A 179 -12.72 -3.82 1.07
C TYR A 179 -12.75 -2.35 1.40
N LEU A 180 -13.00 -1.50 0.40
CA LEU A 180 -13.02 -0.06 0.56
C LEU A 180 -14.17 0.53 -0.24
N LYS A 181 -14.99 1.39 0.40
CA LYS A 181 -16.15 1.99 -0.22
C LYS A 181 -16.32 3.42 0.19
N ARG A 182 -16.57 4.26 -0.81
CA ARG A 182 -17.04 5.63 -0.57
C ARG A 182 -18.57 5.66 -0.52
N VAL A 183 -19.14 6.29 0.51
CA VAL A 183 -20.58 6.51 0.69
C VAL A 183 -20.79 8.00 0.96
N GLY A 184 -21.13 8.76 -0.08
CA GLY A 184 -21.27 10.22 0.04
C GLY A 184 -19.96 10.90 0.49
N LYS A 185 -19.98 11.51 1.67
CA LYS A 185 -18.84 12.15 2.32
C LYS A 185 -18.08 11.23 3.29
N MET A 186 -18.39 9.93 3.29
CA MET A 186 -17.72 8.94 4.12
C MET A 186 -16.86 8.01 3.28
N LEU A 187 -15.72 7.62 3.81
CA LEU A 187 -14.91 6.50 3.34
C LEU A 187 -15.01 5.39 4.38
N ARG A 188 -15.46 4.21 3.98
CA ARG A 188 -15.55 3.01 4.82
C ARG A 188 -14.58 1.95 4.32
N TRP A 189 -13.98 1.19 5.24
CA TRP A 189 -13.18 0.03 4.89
C TRP A 189 -13.45 -1.13 5.86
N LEU A 190 -13.19 -2.32 5.36
CA LEU A 190 -13.15 -3.56 6.13
C LEU A 190 -11.87 -4.27 5.74
N HIS A 191 -10.97 -4.47 6.70
CA HIS A 191 -9.70 -5.15 6.55
C HIS A 191 -9.76 -6.43 7.36
N LEU A 192 -9.57 -7.56 6.68
CA LEU A 192 -9.72 -8.91 7.22
C LEU A 192 -8.40 -9.66 7.05
N ASP A 193 -8.12 -10.52 8.01
CA ASP A 193 -7.08 -11.52 7.99
C ASP A 193 -7.73 -12.86 8.34
N GLY A 194 -7.83 -13.74 7.34
CA GLY A 194 -8.47 -15.06 7.48
C GLY A 194 -7.57 -16.04 8.22
N LEU A 195 -8.11 -16.77 9.19
CA LEU A 195 -7.32 -17.64 10.05
C LEU A 195 -6.53 -18.71 9.29
N GLY A 196 -5.20 -18.59 9.34
CA GLY A 196 -4.25 -19.39 8.56
C GLY A 196 -4.11 -18.88 7.13
N HIS A 197 -3.66 -19.71 6.21
CA HIS A 197 -3.43 -19.36 4.79
C HIS A 197 -4.11 -20.33 3.84
N GLY A 198 -4.10 -20.01 2.54
CA GLY A 198 -4.62 -20.87 1.49
C GLY A 198 -6.11 -20.68 1.18
N GLU A 199 -6.72 -21.66 0.51
CA GLU A 199 -8.05 -21.54 -0.08
C GLU A 199 -9.17 -21.30 0.95
N GLU A 200 -9.12 -21.97 2.08
CA GLU A 200 -10.16 -21.84 3.12
C GLU A 200 -10.07 -20.49 3.86
N ALA A 201 -8.87 -19.97 4.09
CA ALA A 201 -8.69 -18.63 4.64
C ALA A 201 -9.21 -17.56 3.68
N GLN A 202 -8.89 -17.69 2.38
CA GLN A 202 -9.43 -16.80 1.34
C GLN A 202 -10.95 -16.89 1.24
N ALA A 203 -11.52 -18.09 1.33
CA ALA A 203 -12.97 -18.29 1.27
C ALA A 203 -13.70 -17.62 2.45
N ALA A 204 -13.11 -17.64 3.64
CA ALA A 204 -13.65 -16.96 4.82
C ALA A 204 -13.74 -15.44 4.62
N THR A 205 -12.76 -14.82 3.98
CA THR A 205 -12.73 -13.38 3.78
C THR A 205 -13.40 -12.90 2.49
N ALA A 206 -13.90 -13.81 1.65
CA ALA A 206 -14.53 -13.50 0.37
C ALA A 206 -15.96 -12.93 0.54
N ASP A 207 -16.37 -12.13 -0.46
CA ASP A 207 -17.75 -11.66 -0.68
C ASP A 207 -18.40 -10.88 0.50
N LEU A 208 -17.58 -10.27 1.37
CA LEU A 208 -18.04 -9.45 2.50
C LEU A 208 -18.23 -7.96 2.15
N ALA A 209 -18.00 -7.56 0.91
CA ALA A 209 -18.09 -6.17 0.44
C ALA A 209 -19.47 -5.52 0.67
N MET A 210 -20.54 -6.31 0.68
CA MET A 210 -21.91 -5.81 0.87
C MET A 210 -22.11 -5.18 2.26
N HIS A 211 -21.37 -5.63 3.25
CA HIS A 211 -21.48 -5.12 4.62
C HIS A 211 -20.98 -3.69 4.81
N LEU A 212 -20.35 -3.08 3.80
CA LEU A 212 -19.97 -1.67 3.83
C LEU A 212 -21.09 -0.70 3.40
N GLN A 213 -22.30 -1.19 3.07
CA GLN A 213 -23.31 -0.34 2.45
C GLN A 213 -24.18 0.45 3.43
N ASN A 214 -24.83 -0.20 4.38
CA ASN A 214 -25.97 0.36 5.11
C ASN A 214 -25.87 0.13 6.62
N TYR A 215 -24.74 0.46 7.25
CA TYR A 215 -24.55 0.28 8.67
C TYR A 215 -24.40 1.61 9.41
N GLU A 216 -24.86 1.63 10.65
CA GLU A 216 -24.85 2.82 11.51
C GLU A 216 -23.47 3.04 12.16
N SER A 217 -22.70 1.96 12.34
CA SER A 217 -21.40 2.02 13.00
C SER A 217 -20.45 0.92 12.52
N PRO A 218 -19.13 1.07 12.73
CA PRO A 218 -18.17 0.00 12.51
C PRO A 218 -18.47 -1.29 13.28
N GLU A 219 -18.96 -1.19 14.53
CA GLU A 219 -19.33 -2.36 15.35
C GLU A 219 -20.43 -3.18 14.67
N ALA A 220 -21.49 -2.52 14.16
CA ALA A 220 -22.59 -3.19 13.46
C ALA A 220 -22.12 -3.92 12.19
N ILE A 221 -21.11 -3.40 11.51
CA ILE A 221 -20.44 -4.11 10.39
C ILE A 221 -19.80 -5.41 10.89
N LEU A 222 -19.01 -5.32 11.96
CA LEU A 222 -18.32 -6.49 12.52
C LEU A 222 -19.31 -7.55 13.05
N GLU A 223 -20.39 -7.16 13.72
CA GLU A 223 -21.43 -8.09 14.18
C GLU A 223 -22.04 -8.87 13.01
N THR A 224 -22.30 -8.21 11.89
CA THR A 224 -22.85 -8.88 10.72
C THR A 224 -21.82 -9.80 10.06
N VAL A 225 -20.55 -9.36 9.99
CA VAL A 225 -19.45 -10.18 9.48
C VAL A 225 -19.24 -11.40 10.39
N ASP A 226 -19.30 -11.23 11.71
CA ASP A 226 -19.20 -12.32 12.68
C ASP A 226 -20.24 -13.42 12.41
N HIS A 227 -21.50 -13.05 12.27
CA HIS A 227 -22.56 -13.98 11.93
C HIS A 227 -22.32 -14.71 10.59
N GLN A 228 -21.79 -14.03 9.58
CA GLN A 228 -21.52 -14.64 8.29
C GLN A 228 -20.32 -15.61 8.33
N LEU A 229 -19.37 -15.38 9.23
CA LEU A 229 -18.18 -16.22 9.36
C LEU A 229 -18.41 -17.49 10.19
N VAL A 230 -19.57 -17.66 10.84
CA VAL A 230 -19.95 -18.89 11.52
C VAL A 230 -19.85 -20.07 10.53
N ASN A 231 -19.23 -21.17 10.95
CA ASN A 231 -18.93 -22.37 10.12
C ASN A 231 -17.83 -22.16 9.05
N THR A 232 -17.09 -21.07 9.10
CA THR A 232 -15.85 -20.90 8.33
C THR A 232 -14.62 -21.09 9.22
N ARG A 233 -13.42 -20.83 8.67
CA ARG A 233 -12.21 -20.76 9.52
C ARG A 233 -12.27 -19.59 10.50
N GLY A 234 -13.08 -18.57 10.23
CA GLY A 234 -13.10 -17.30 10.94
C GLY A 234 -12.01 -16.36 10.45
N ALA A 235 -12.03 -15.14 10.96
CA ALA A 235 -11.05 -14.12 10.64
C ALA A 235 -10.86 -13.15 11.83
N VAL A 236 -9.74 -12.46 11.87
CA VAL A 236 -9.62 -11.21 12.61
C VAL A 236 -9.91 -10.05 11.68
N ALA A 237 -10.41 -8.93 12.19
CA ALA A 237 -10.79 -7.83 11.32
C ALA A 237 -10.71 -6.46 11.99
N ILE A 238 -10.44 -5.45 11.17
CA ILE A 238 -10.59 -4.04 11.50
C ILE A 238 -11.53 -3.41 10.48
N THR A 239 -12.52 -2.68 10.96
CA THR A 239 -13.36 -1.85 10.10
C THR A 239 -13.37 -0.42 10.60
N GLY A 240 -13.56 0.53 9.70
CA GLY A 240 -13.63 1.93 10.09
C GLY A 240 -14.29 2.80 9.04
N GLU A 241 -14.55 4.01 9.45
CA GLU A 241 -15.08 5.04 8.58
C GLU A 241 -14.47 6.42 8.90
N ILE A 242 -14.23 7.19 7.86
CA ILE A 242 -13.83 8.60 7.93
C ILE A 242 -14.97 9.44 7.39
N ASP A 243 -15.47 10.38 8.21
CA ASP A 243 -16.49 11.35 7.81
C ASP A 243 -15.86 12.71 7.51
N LEU A 244 -15.83 13.10 6.22
CA LEU A 244 -15.32 14.39 5.77
C LEU A 244 -16.14 15.59 6.25
N ALA A 245 -17.42 15.40 6.54
CA ALA A 245 -18.26 16.50 7.00
C ALA A 245 -18.01 16.85 8.46
N LYS A 246 -17.63 15.84 9.25
CA LYS A 246 -17.41 15.97 10.70
C LYS A 246 -15.92 15.95 11.07
N TYR A 247 -15.03 15.65 10.11
CA TYR A 247 -13.59 15.42 10.37
C TYR A 247 -13.39 14.41 11.50
N ASN A 248 -14.08 13.28 11.39
CA ASN A 248 -14.14 12.27 12.42
C ASN A 248 -13.78 10.90 11.85
N LEU A 249 -13.05 10.12 12.65
CA LEU A 249 -12.73 8.72 12.42
C LEU A 249 -13.45 7.88 13.46
N ARG A 250 -14.09 6.79 13.03
CA ARG A 250 -14.56 5.70 13.88
C ARG A 250 -13.93 4.41 13.42
N VAL A 251 -13.36 3.65 14.34
CA VAL A 251 -12.69 2.36 14.05
C VAL A 251 -13.07 1.35 15.11
N SER A 252 -13.37 0.14 14.70
CA SER A 252 -13.57 -1.01 15.59
C SER A 252 -12.88 -2.23 15.01
N GLY A 253 -12.56 -3.23 15.85
CA GLY A 253 -11.87 -4.42 15.41
C GLY A 253 -11.94 -5.57 16.43
N VAL A 254 -11.61 -6.76 15.94
CA VAL A 254 -11.43 -7.98 16.74
C VAL A 254 -10.14 -8.66 16.29
N GLY A 255 -9.36 -9.10 17.26
CA GLY A 255 -8.13 -9.85 17.06
C GLY A 255 -6.88 -8.98 17.18
N ASP A 256 -5.82 -9.44 16.58
CA ASP A 256 -4.47 -8.96 16.82
C ASP A 256 -3.86 -8.18 15.65
N MET A 257 -4.67 -7.81 14.67
CA MET A 257 -4.28 -6.88 13.62
C MET A 257 -3.82 -5.53 14.19
N THR A 258 -3.01 -4.81 13.45
CA THR A 258 -2.44 -3.52 13.87
C THR A 258 -3.25 -2.36 13.30
N ALA A 259 -3.57 -1.35 14.13
CA ALA A 259 -4.13 -0.09 13.69
C ALA A 259 -3.43 1.10 14.36
N HIS A 260 -3.00 2.07 13.56
CA HIS A 260 -2.30 3.26 14.04
C HIS A 260 -2.86 4.53 13.39
N ILE A 261 -3.08 5.56 14.20
CA ILE A 261 -3.34 6.92 13.72
C ILE A 261 -2.05 7.73 13.84
N TYR A 262 -1.65 8.39 12.77
CA TYR A 262 -0.55 9.32 12.73
C TYR A 262 -1.08 10.75 12.52
N ASP A 263 -0.64 11.70 13.34
CA ASP A 263 -1.10 13.11 13.36
C ASP A 263 -0.01 14.11 12.98
N GLN A 264 1.07 13.68 12.30
CA GLN A 264 2.31 14.40 11.97
C GLN A 264 3.36 14.49 13.09
N GLU A 265 3.01 14.28 14.34
CA GLU A 265 3.93 14.34 15.47
C GLU A 265 4.16 12.97 16.07
N GLN A 266 3.08 12.24 16.30
CA GLN A 266 3.10 10.96 17.01
C GLN A 266 2.22 9.90 16.35
N ILE A 267 2.49 8.65 16.70
CA ILE A 267 1.66 7.51 16.34
C ILE A 267 0.85 7.09 17.57
N GLN A 268 -0.47 7.12 17.44
CA GLN A 268 -1.39 6.54 18.40
C GLN A 268 -1.70 5.10 17.99
N HIS A 269 -1.43 4.14 18.87
CA HIS A 269 -1.77 2.73 18.69
C HIS A 269 -3.22 2.49 19.14
N ILE A 270 -3.99 1.79 18.30
CA ILE A 270 -5.34 1.33 18.65
C ILE A 270 -5.25 -0.17 18.93
N THR A 271 -5.81 -0.59 20.05
CA THR A 271 -5.94 -2.00 20.43
C THR A 271 -7.40 -2.43 20.40
N PHE A 272 -7.65 -3.66 19.98
CA PHE A 272 -8.99 -4.20 19.82
C PHE A 272 -9.28 -5.35 20.78
N ALA A 273 -10.55 -5.74 20.85
CA ALA A 273 -10.99 -6.89 21.61
C ALA A 273 -10.31 -8.17 21.10
N PRO A 274 -9.73 -9.00 21.97
CA PRO A 274 -9.18 -10.29 21.56
C PRO A 274 -10.29 -11.24 21.11
N GLY A 275 -9.96 -12.13 20.17
CA GLY A 275 -10.85 -13.16 19.66
C GLY A 275 -10.80 -13.29 18.15
N ILE A 276 -11.73 -14.06 17.58
CA ILE A 276 -11.84 -14.41 16.18
C ILE A 276 -13.32 -14.29 15.78
N LEU A 277 -13.63 -13.54 14.74
CA LEU A 277 -14.96 -13.45 14.17
C LEU A 277 -15.40 -14.80 13.59
N GLY A 278 -16.66 -15.17 13.79
CA GLY A 278 -17.21 -16.48 13.47
C GLY A 278 -16.92 -17.55 14.54
N ARG A 279 -16.25 -17.18 15.63
CA ARG A 279 -15.90 -18.03 16.76
C ARG A 279 -16.10 -17.28 18.08
N GLU A 280 -15.16 -17.39 19.00
CA GLU A 280 -15.21 -16.69 20.30
C GLU A 280 -14.44 -15.37 20.24
N HIS A 281 -15.06 -14.30 20.69
CA HIS A 281 -14.44 -12.99 20.86
C HIS A 281 -15.10 -12.24 22.03
N ARG A 282 -14.41 -11.24 22.55
CA ARG A 282 -14.99 -10.31 23.53
C ARG A 282 -15.84 -9.25 22.84
N THR A 283 -16.65 -8.54 23.63
CA THR A 283 -17.46 -7.43 23.16
C THR A 283 -16.62 -6.42 22.34
N MET A 284 -17.06 -6.13 21.16
CA MET A 284 -16.42 -5.18 20.25
C MET A 284 -16.61 -3.76 20.79
N THR A 285 -15.52 -3.02 20.86
CA THR A 285 -15.55 -1.61 21.25
C THR A 285 -14.90 -0.78 20.17
N GLY A 286 -15.55 0.34 19.80
CA GLY A 286 -15.01 1.27 18.84
C GLY A 286 -14.20 2.38 19.49
N VAL A 287 -13.27 2.91 18.72
CA VAL A 287 -12.52 4.13 19.03
C VAL A 287 -13.02 5.23 18.10
N GLN A 288 -13.28 6.40 18.66
CA GLN A 288 -13.60 7.61 17.94
C GLN A 288 -12.51 8.65 18.15
N ALA A 289 -12.06 9.29 17.07
CA ALA A 289 -11.03 10.32 17.10
C ALA A 289 -11.32 11.45 16.11
N GLU A 290 -10.82 12.63 16.37
CA GLU A 290 -10.72 13.68 15.35
C GLU A 290 -9.81 13.24 14.23
N PHE A 291 -10.17 13.52 12.96
CA PHE A 291 -9.41 13.08 11.81
C PHE A 291 -9.42 14.14 10.70
N GLY A 292 -8.45 15.03 10.74
CA GLY A 292 -8.27 16.10 9.76
C GLY A 292 -7.29 15.72 8.63
N LYS A 293 -6.99 16.68 7.75
CA LYS A 293 -6.11 16.50 6.57
C LYS A 293 -4.68 16.04 6.89
N LYS A 294 -4.25 16.23 8.12
CA LYS A 294 -2.90 15.87 8.58
C LYS A 294 -2.82 14.47 9.16
N HIS A 295 -3.96 13.80 9.31
CA HIS A 295 -4.03 12.47 9.89
C HIS A 295 -3.96 11.40 8.83
N VAL A 296 -3.33 10.29 9.20
CA VAL A 296 -3.28 9.06 8.41
C VAL A 296 -3.67 7.90 9.33
N ILE A 297 -4.64 7.08 8.93
CA ILE A 297 -4.94 5.80 9.57
C ILE A 297 -4.29 4.68 8.76
N ILE A 298 -3.59 3.78 9.45
CA ILE A 298 -2.90 2.63 8.88
C ILE A 298 -3.39 1.39 9.59
N THR A 299 -3.89 0.41 8.84
CA THR A 299 -4.22 -0.91 9.35
C THR A 299 -3.38 -1.96 8.63
N ALA A 300 -2.93 -2.99 9.34
CA ALA A 300 -2.09 -4.04 8.80
C ALA A 300 -2.42 -5.40 9.42
N SER A 301 -2.34 -6.47 8.62
CA SER A 301 -2.42 -7.85 9.10
C SER A 301 -1.18 -8.23 9.93
N ASP A 302 -1.21 -9.37 10.57
CA ASP A 302 -0.10 -9.87 11.37
C ASP A 302 1.11 -10.31 10.50
N GLY A 303 0.89 -10.54 9.18
CA GLY A 303 1.96 -10.70 8.20
C GLY A 303 2.85 -9.46 8.03
N ILE A 304 2.52 -8.34 8.65
CA ILE A 304 3.36 -7.14 8.74
C ILE A 304 3.95 -7.02 10.16
N ARG A 305 5.27 -6.99 10.26
CA ARG A 305 5.95 -6.81 11.57
C ARG A 305 5.52 -5.50 12.23
N ARG A 306 5.26 -5.54 13.54
CA ARG A 306 4.64 -4.42 14.28
C ARG A 306 5.62 -3.31 14.71
N ASN A 307 6.94 -3.52 14.58
CA ASN A 307 7.98 -2.61 15.06
C ASN A 307 8.31 -1.48 14.07
N TRP A 308 7.28 -0.83 13.51
CA TRP A 308 7.42 0.33 12.64
C TRP A 308 6.78 1.57 13.28
N ASP A 309 7.52 2.65 13.29
CA ASP A 309 7.14 3.93 13.87
C ASP A 309 7.86 5.09 13.16
N THR A 310 7.66 6.32 13.64
CA THR A 310 8.33 7.52 13.12
C THR A 310 9.85 7.49 13.32
N SER A 311 10.34 6.74 14.32
CA SER A 311 11.78 6.60 14.57
C SER A 311 12.42 5.67 13.55
N ASN A 312 11.70 4.63 13.11
CA ASN A 312 12.16 3.66 12.12
C ASN A 312 12.01 4.17 10.68
N PHE A 313 10.97 5.00 10.41
CA PHE A 313 10.63 5.52 9.10
C PHE A 313 10.38 7.03 9.16
N SER A 314 11.44 7.81 9.35
CA SER A 314 11.33 9.26 9.48
C SER A 314 10.72 9.90 8.24
N GLY A 315 9.59 10.60 8.39
CA GLY A 315 8.91 11.30 7.30
C GLY A 315 8.08 10.43 6.34
N LEU A 316 8.08 9.08 6.51
CA LEU A 316 7.28 8.19 5.68
C LEU A 316 5.78 8.50 5.76
N PHE A 317 5.27 8.71 6.97
CA PHE A 317 3.84 8.86 7.21
C PHE A 317 3.27 10.21 6.72
N ASN A 318 4.12 11.10 6.23
CA ASN A 318 3.73 12.33 5.52
C ASN A 318 3.64 12.13 3.99
N GLN A 319 3.95 10.93 3.49
CA GLN A 319 3.92 10.61 2.07
C GLN A 319 2.51 10.24 1.59
N HIS A 320 2.38 10.04 0.28
CA HIS A 320 1.15 9.53 -0.31
C HIS A 320 0.78 8.16 0.30
N PRO A 321 -0.50 7.89 0.67
CA PRO A 321 -0.92 6.64 1.30
C PRO A 321 -0.46 5.37 0.59
N GLN A 322 -0.46 5.36 -0.74
CA GLN A 322 0.02 4.22 -1.52
C GLN A 322 1.52 3.98 -1.36
N LEU A 323 2.33 5.04 -1.26
CA LEU A 323 3.77 4.91 -1.02
C LEU A 323 4.04 4.37 0.40
N ILE A 324 3.25 4.80 1.39
CA ILE A 324 3.31 4.26 2.76
C ILE A 324 3.00 2.76 2.73
N ALA A 325 1.90 2.35 2.10
CA ALA A 325 1.48 0.95 2.01
C ALA A 325 2.56 0.08 1.35
N TYR A 326 3.12 0.51 0.23
CA TYR A 326 4.21 -0.21 -0.46
C TYR A 326 5.48 -0.31 0.40
N THR A 327 5.85 0.77 1.06
CA THR A 327 7.06 0.80 1.90
C THR A 327 6.93 -0.16 3.08
N LEU A 328 5.82 -0.09 3.81
CA LEU A 328 5.57 -0.97 4.95
C LEU A 328 5.44 -2.43 4.49
N GLY A 329 4.66 -2.71 3.46
CA GLY A 329 4.45 -4.07 2.96
C GLY A 329 5.76 -4.74 2.51
N ASN A 330 6.61 -4.04 1.76
CA ASN A 330 7.85 -4.64 1.26
C ASN A 330 8.97 -4.72 2.31
N ILE A 331 9.05 -3.77 3.24
CA ILE A 331 10.15 -3.73 4.22
C ILE A 331 9.78 -4.49 5.51
N MET A 332 8.53 -4.40 5.93
CA MET A 332 8.06 -4.99 7.18
C MET A 332 7.32 -6.31 6.98
N GLY A 333 7.04 -6.71 5.74
CA GLY A 333 6.38 -7.98 5.42
C GLY A 333 7.13 -9.19 5.96
N ARG A 334 6.40 -10.21 6.45
CA ARG A 334 6.89 -11.51 6.85
C ARG A 334 6.78 -12.47 5.67
N ILE A 335 7.82 -13.21 5.39
CA ILE A 335 7.83 -14.20 4.31
C ILE A 335 7.02 -15.47 4.64
N SER A 336 6.56 -15.60 5.88
CA SER A 336 5.86 -16.78 6.41
C SER A 336 4.35 -16.63 6.46
N ASP A 337 3.80 -15.49 5.97
CA ASP A 337 2.37 -15.22 6.05
C ASP A 337 1.85 -14.39 4.88
N ASP A 338 0.52 -14.36 4.72
CA ASP A 338 -0.17 -13.39 3.89
C ASP A 338 0.09 -11.96 4.43
N GLN A 339 0.11 -10.97 3.57
CA GLN A 339 0.53 -9.62 3.93
C GLN A 339 -0.45 -8.60 3.39
N SER A 340 -0.95 -7.73 4.25
CA SER A 340 -1.78 -6.63 3.79
C SER A 340 -1.62 -5.36 4.62
N VAL A 341 -1.73 -4.22 3.94
CA VAL A 341 -1.70 -2.88 4.53
C VAL A 341 -2.78 -2.03 3.86
N CYS A 342 -3.59 -1.38 4.66
CA CYS A 342 -4.53 -0.36 4.22
C CYS A 342 -4.17 0.97 4.87
N VAL A 343 -4.04 2.01 4.07
CA VAL A 343 -3.72 3.38 4.50
C VAL A 343 -4.78 4.31 3.99
N CYS A 344 -5.38 5.12 4.85
CA CYS A 344 -6.38 6.11 4.45
C CYS A 344 -6.05 7.49 5.03
N SER A 345 -6.31 8.54 4.25
CA SER A 345 -6.18 9.94 4.66
C SER A 345 -7.22 10.82 3.97
N ILE A 346 -7.36 12.05 4.48
CA ILE A 346 -8.10 13.11 3.81
C ILE A 346 -7.18 13.82 2.81
N GLY A 347 -7.69 14.05 1.58
CA GLY A 347 -6.96 14.67 0.47
C GLY A 347 -6.85 16.19 0.52
#